data_02756d95db2aa9df57a8162110d6b3a6
#
_entry.id   02756d95db2aa9df57a8162110d6b3a6
#
_cell.length_a   1.000
_cell.length_b   1.000
_cell.length_c   1.000
_cell.angle_alpha   90.00
_cell.angle_beta   90.00
_cell.angle_gamma   90.00
#
_symmetry.space_group_name_H-M   'P 1'
#
loop_
_entity.id
_entity.type
_entity.pdbx_description
1 polymer ?
#
loop_
_entity_poly.entity_id
_entity_poly.type
_entity_poly.pdbx_seq_one_letter_code
_entity_poly.pdbx_strand_id
1 'polypeptide(L)'
;YCRFINEELGRFASRLKATPEPGGEGNMLDNTALLFGSASSAFHLSRNYPLLLIGGRNMDFKHGQYLRYGQGNKNHQATSGISTDAGWRAEMDYSELPLSNLYLSMLHKLGVETESFGGSTGTLGEV
;
A
#
# COMPACT_ATOMS: atom_id res chain seq x y z
N TYR A 1 6.74 15.95 -11.66
CA TYR A 1 5.42 15.31 -11.48
C TYR A 1 5.30 14.64 -10.10
N CYS A 2 6.16 13.67 -9.74
CA CYS A 2 6.10 12.96 -8.46
C CYS A 2 6.18 13.88 -7.25
N ARG A 3 7.06 14.89 -7.27
CA ARG A 3 7.16 15.89 -6.20
C ARG A 3 5.84 16.62 -5.98
N PHE A 4 5.21 17.10 -7.04
CA PHE A 4 3.93 17.79 -6.98
C PHE A 4 2.84 16.91 -6.33
N ILE A 5 2.71 15.66 -6.79
CA ILE A 5 1.72 14.71 -6.25
C ILE A 5 1.94 14.47 -4.75
N ASN A 6 3.21 14.28 -4.33
CA ASN A 6 3.53 14.08 -2.92
C ASN A 6 3.26 15.33 -2.07
N GLU A 7 3.50 16.52 -2.61
CA GLU A 7 3.16 17.78 -1.94
C GLU A 7 1.64 17.92 -1.76
N GLU A 8 0.83 17.57 -2.77
CA GLU A 8 -0.62 17.60 -2.67
C GLU A 8 -1.17 16.55 -1.68
N LEU A 9 -0.62 15.34 -1.66
CA LEU A 9 -0.94 14.35 -0.64
C LEU A 9 -0.63 14.87 0.76
N GLY A 10 0.54 15.48 0.95
CA GLY A 10 0.94 16.07 2.23
C GLY A 10 0.01 17.21 2.66
N ARG A 11 -0.39 18.08 1.73
CA ARG A 11 -1.38 19.14 2.00
C ARG A 11 -2.73 18.58 2.39
N PHE A 12 -3.20 17.55 1.67
CA PHE A 12 -4.46 16.89 1.97
C PHE A 12 -4.46 16.25 3.36
N ALA A 13 -3.45 15.44 3.67
CA ALA A 13 -3.30 14.84 4.99
C ALA A 13 -3.20 15.90 6.11
N SER A 14 -2.47 17.01 5.87
CA SER A 14 -2.35 18.12 6.82
C SER A 14 -3.70 18.80 7.06
N ARG A 15 -4.51 18.98 6.04
CA ARG A 15 -5.86 19.54 6.19
C ARG A 15 -6.76 18.63 7.02
N LEU A 16 -6.76 17.32 6.76
CA LEU A 16 -7.50 16.35 7.56
C LEU A 16 -7.05 16.38 9.03
N LYS A 17 -5.73 16.44 9.26
CA LYS A 17 -5.15 16.55 10.61
C LYS A 17 -5.53 17.84 11.33
N ALA A 18 -5.66 18.95 10.60
CA ALA A 18 -6.04 20.25 11.15
C ALA A 18 -7.56 20.42 11.36
N THR A 19 -8.36 19.49 10.83
CA THR A 19 -9.82 19.55 10.91
C THR A 19 -10.31 18.65 12.03
N PRO A 20 -10.98 19.19 13.07
CA PRO A 20 -11.59 18.37 14.11
C PRO A 20 -12.61 17.39 13.55
N GLU A 21 -12.72 16.21 14.12
CA GLU A 21 -13.72 15.22 13.73
C GLU A 21 -15.13 15.69 14.16
N PRO A 22 -16.07 15.88 13.23
CA PRO A 22 -17.43 16.27 13.56
C PRO A 22 -18.15 15.22 14.42
N GLY A 23 -18.44 15.53 15.67
CA GLY A 23 -19.16 14.63 16.59
C GLY A 23 -18.34 13.45 17.12
N GLY A 24 -17.01 13.46 16.92
CA GLY A 24 -16.09 12.43 17.37
C GLY A 24 -14.90 13.00 18.14
N GLU A 25 -13.97 12.13 18.51
CA GLU A 25 -12.71 12.50 19.14
C GLU A 25 -11.59 12.63 18.11
N GLY A 26 -10.65 13.56 18.37
CA GLY A 26 -9.48 13.76 17.54
C GLY A 26 -9.74 14.62 16.31
N ASN A 27 -9.15 14.24 15.21
CA ASN A 27 -9.24 14.95 13.93
C ASN A 27 -9.63 14.00 12.79
N MET A 28 -10.00 14.56 11.66
CA MET A 28 -10.47 13.77 10.52
C MET A 28 -9.42 12.77 10.02
N LEU A 29 -8.12 13.03 10.16
CA LEU A 29 -7.08 12.08 9.76
C LEU A 29 -7.05 10.84 10.67
N ASP A 30 -7.42 10.97 11.93
CA ASP A 30 -7.48 9.85 12.87
C ASP A 30 -8.56 8.83 12.46
N ASN A 31 -9.60 9.31 11.75
CA ASN A 31 -10.72 8.49 11.24
C ASN A 31 -10.70 8.28 9.71
N THR A 32 -9.58 8.58 9.07
CA THR A 32 -9.44 8.42 7.61
C THR A 32 -8.20 7.59 7.30
N ALA A 33 -8.35 6.47 6.61
CA ALA A 33 -7.24 5.71 6.06
C ALA A 33 -6.94 6.16 4.62
N LEU A 34 -5.78 6.72 4.38
CA LEU A 34 -5.30 7.11 3.06
C LEU A 34 -4.29 6.07 2.57
N LEU A 35 -4.61 5.37 1.49
CA LEU A 35 -3.67 4.53 0.78
C LEU A 35 -3.25 5.22 -0.51
N PHE A 36 -1.96 5.50 -0.64
CA PHE A 36 -1.40 6.18 -1.80
C PHE A 36 -0.20 5.41 -2.34
N GLY A 37 -0.08 5.34 -3.65
CA GLY A 37 1.07 4.72 -4.28
C GLY A 37 0.89 4.48 -5.77
N SER A 38 1.69 3.56 -6.31
CA SER A 38 1.63 3.20 -7.71
C SER A 38 0.84 1.91 -7.94
N ALA A 39 0.11 1.85 -9.04
CA ALA A 39 -0.57 0.63 -9.50
C ALA A 39 0.38 -0.34 -10.22
N SER A 40 1.63 0.04 -10.41
CA SER A 40 2.66 -0.80 -11.01
C SER A 40 4.04 -0.44 -10.47
N SER A 41 4.95 -1.39 -10.50
CA SER A 41 6.37 -1.15 -10.26
C SER A 41 7.10 -0.81 -11.58
N ALA A 42 8.43 -0.85 -11.58
CA ALA A 42 9.24 -0.69 -12.78
C ALA A 42 8.73 -1.63 -13.89
N PHE A 43 8.77 -1.17 -15.14
CA PHE A 43 8.32 -1.91 -16.33
C PHE A 43 6.85 -2.35 -16.31
N HIS A 44 5.99 -1.62 -15.59
CA HIS A 44 4.56 -1.93 -15.47
C HIS A 44 4.27 -3.33 -14.89
N LEU A 45 5.11 -3.75 -13.96
CA LEU A 45 4.93 -5.04 -13.30
C LEU A 45 3.96 -4.93 -12.13
N SER A 46 3.12 -5.94 -11.98
CA SER A 46 2.13 -6.04 -10.90
C SER A 46 2.76 -6.58 -9.60
N ARG A 47 3.87 -6.00 -9.18
CA ARG A 47 4.59 -6.43 -7.98
C ARG A 47 5.39 -5.31 -7.33
N ASN A 48 5.75 -5.47 -6.06
CA ASN A 48 6.60 -4.54 -5.30
C ASN A 48 6.13 -3.09 -5.43
N TYR A 49 4.84 -2.86 -5.24
CA TYR A 49 4.28 -1.51 -5.26
C TYR A 49 4.82 -0.68 -4.11
N PRO A 50 5.33 0.53 -4.37
CA PRO A 50 5.58 1.49 -3.31
C PRO A 50 4.23 2.07 -2.86
N LEU A 51 3.84 1.76 -1.63
CA LEU A 51 2.59 2.21 -1.03
C LEU A 51 2.86 3.00 0.25
N LEU A 52 2.06 4.03 0.49
CA LEU A 52 2.02 4.81 1.72
C LEU A 52 0.65 4.64 2.35
N LEU A 53 0.61 4.21 3.60
CA LEU A 53 -0.60 4.19 4.41
C LEU A 53 -0.49 5.31 5.45
N ILE A 54 -1.48 6.19 5.48
CA ILE A 54 -1.48 7.41 6.30
C ILE A 54 -2.83 7.54 6.99
N GLY A 55 -2.84 7.96 8.28
CA GLY A 55 -4.06 8.19 9.04
C GLY A 55 -4.68 6.90 9.60
N GLY A 56 -5.95 6.96 10.01
CA GLY A 56 -6.65 5.81 10.56
C GLY A 56 -6.19 5.39 11.96
N ARG A 57 -5.71 6.33 12.76
CA ARG A 57 -5.27 6.04 14.14
C ARG A 57 -6.36 5.41 14.98
N ASN A 58 -7.60 5.87 14.84
CA ASN A 58 -8.75 5.34 15.58
C ASN A 58 -9.25 4.00 15.01
N MET A 59 -8.70 3.56 13.87
CA MET A 59 -8.92 2.24 13.27
C MET A 59 -7.78 1.28 13.58
N ASP A 60 -6.89 1.64 14.51
CA ASP A 60 -5.76 0.82 14.95
C ASP A 60 -4.72 0.51 13.85
N PHE A 61 -4.58 1.39 12.84
CA PHE A 61 -3.48 1.28 11.87
C PHE A 61 -2.14 1.61 12.54
N LYS A 62 -1.13 0.78 12.25
CA LYS A 62 0.22 0.95 12.76
C LYS A 62 1.09 1.73 11.79
N HIS A 63 1.72 2.78 12.30
CA HIS A 63 2.53 3.71 11.49
C HIS A 63 3.98 3.78 11.95
N GLY A 64 4.80 4.54 11.20
CA GLY A 64 6.19 4.76 11.53
C GLY A 64 7.11 3.59 11.20
N GLN A 65 6.70 2.71 10.31
CA GLN A 65 7.45 1.53 9.90
C GLN A 65 7.62 1.45 8.39
N TYR A 66 8.65 0.75 7.96
CA TYR A 66 8.88 0.38 6.57
C TYR A 66 8.73 -1.13 6.43
N LEU A 67 7.69 -1.56 5.74
CA LEU A 67 7.39 -2.97 5.53
C LEU A 67 7.84 -3.39 4.12
N ARG A 68 8.59 -4.45 4.04
CA ARG A 68 9.07 -5.02 2.79
C ARG A 68 8.69 -6.49 2.71
N TYR A 69 7.82 -6.83 1.79
CA TYR A 69 7.29 -8.18 1.63
C TYR A 69 8.01 -9.00 0.55
N GLY A 70 8.71 -8.37 -0.36
CA GLY A 70 9.50 -9.08 -1.38
C GLY A 70 10.86 -9.53 -0.83
N GLN A 71 11.22 -10.79 -1.01
CA GLN A 71 12.62 -11.21 -1.02
C GLN A 71 13.30 -10.42 -2.13
N GLY A 72 14.32 -9.63 -1.78
CA GLY A 72 14.98 -8.74 -2.73
C GLY A 72 15.20 -9.41 -4.07
N ASN A 73 14.64 -8.83 -5.08
CA ASN A 73 14.58 -9.44 -6.39
C ASN A 73 16.00 -9.65 -6.94
N LYS A 74 16.45 -10.89 -6.96
CA LYS A 74 17.73 -11.27 -7.55
C LYS A 74 17.81 -10.93 -9.04
N ASN A 75 16.68 -10.69 -9.68
CA ASN A 75 16.54 -10.45 -11.12
C ASN A 75 16.47 -8.97 -11.51
N HIS A 76 16.58 -8.03 -10.59
CA HIS A 76 16.71 -6.62 -10.95
C HIS A 76 18.02 -6.29 -11.70
N GLN A 77 18.96 -7.22 -11.75
CA GLN A 77 20.20 -7.05 -12.52
C GLN A 77 20.02 -7.30 -14.02
N ALA A 78 18.90 -7.84 -14.44
CA ALA A 78 18.63 -8.13 -15.87
C ALA A 78 18.21 -6.91 -16.69
N THR A 79 18.42 -5.69 -16.21
CA THR A 79 17.87 -4.49 -16.84
C THR A 79 18.80 -3.78 -17.80
N SER A 80 19.98 -4.27 -18.06
CA SER A 80 20.87 -3.70 -19.07
C SER A 80 20.53 -4.12 -20.50
N GLY A 81 19.63 -5.05 -20.67
CA GLY A 81 19.08 -5.41 -21.97
C GLY A 81 17.57 -5.44 -21.86
N ILE A 82 16.89 -4.56 -22.55
CA ILE A 82 15.45 -4.67 -22.76
C ILE A 82 15.21 -5.95 -23.54
N SER A 83 15.21 -7.07 -22.86
CA SER A 83 14.66 -8.27 -23.43
C SER A 83 13.16 -8.08 -23.46
N THR A 84 12.61 -7.92 -24.62
CA THR A 84 11.16 -8.00 -24.87
C THR A 84 10.66 -9.41 -24.67
N ASP A 85 11.51 -10.29 -24.20
CA ASP A 85 11.25 -11.69 -24.06
C ASP A 85 10.34 -11.95 -22.85
N ALA A 86 9.26 -12.67 -23.06
CA ALA A 86 8.31 -13.05 -22.02
C ALA A 86 8.95 -13.88 -20.91
N GLY A 87 10.15 -14.42 -21.13
CA GLY A 87 10.91 -15.21 -20.17
C GLY A 87 11.18 -14.48 -18.86
N TRP A 88 11.57 -13.22 -18.91
CA TRP A 88 11.82 -12.45 -17.69
C TRP A 88 10.57 -12.21 -16.84
N ARG A 89 9.37 -12.26 -17.45
CA ARG A 89 8.10 -12.20 -16.72
C ARG A 89 7.74 -13.52 -16.06
N ALA A 90 8.11 -14.64 -16.68
CA ALA A 90 7.85 -15.97 -16.16
C ALA A 90 8.76 -16.35 -14.97
N GLU A 91 9.99 -15.84 -14.94
CA GLU A 91 10.93 -16.03 -13.83
C GLU A 91 10.64 -15.15 -12.60
N MET A 92 9.58 -14.35 -12.67
CA MET A 92 9.18 -13.52 -11.56
C MET A 92 8.36 -14.33 -10.57
N ASP A 93 8.96 -14.60 -9.45
CA ASP A 93 8.25 -15.05 -8.27
C ASP A 93 7.27 -13.92 -7.86
N TYR A 94 6.01 -14.10 -8.23
CA TYR A 94 4.90 -13.29 -7.72
C TYR A 94 4.73 -13.71 -6.28
N SER A 95 5.35 -12.98 -5.41
CA SER A 95 5.54 -13.32 -4.04
C SER A 95 4.28 -13.88 -3.37
N GLU A 96 4.51 -14.71 -2.44
CA GLU A 96 3.61 -15.40 -1.55
C GLU A 96 2.60 -14.49 -0.82
N LEU A 97 2.75 -13.16 -0.90
CA LEU A 97 1.89 -12.17 -0.26
C LEU A 97 1.21 -11.27 -1.30
N PRO A 98 -0.01 -11.60 -1.70
CA PRO A 98 -0.78 -10.77 -2.62
C PRO A 98 -1.15 -9.43 -1.98
N LEU A 99 -1.21 -8.37 -2.78
CA LEU A 99 -1.65 -7.04 -2.33
C LEU A 99 -3.06 -7.06 -1.71
N SER A 100 -3.88 -8.01 -2.13
CA SER A 100 -5.21 -8.23 -1.56
C SER A 100 -5.19 -8.55 -0.06
N ASN A 101 -4.07 -9.05 0.49
CA ASN A 101 -3.91 -9.22 1.94
C ASN A 101 -3.90 -7.87 2.68
N LEU A 102 -3.27 -6.85 2.08
CA LEU A 102 -3.34 -5.48 2.62
C LEU A 102 -4.79 -4.96 2.59
N TYR A 103 -5.48 -5.12 1.46
CA TYR A 103 -6.88 -4.69 1.36
C TYR A 103 -7.79 -5.43 2.33
N LEU A 104 -7.61 -6.73 2.51
CA LEU A 104 -8.36 -7.49 3.51
C LEU A 104 -8.11 -6.96 4.94
N SER A 105 -6.85 -6.67 5.28
CA SER A 105 -6.49 -6.07 6.56
C SER A 105 -7.13 -4.70 6.76
N MET A 106 -7.12 -3.87 5.72
CA MET A 106 -7.79 -2.56 5.75
C MET A 106 -9.30 -2.68 5.94
N LEU A 107 -9.95 -3.61 5.25
CA LEU A 107 -11.39 -3.87 5.40
C LEU A 107 -11.75 -4.24 6.83
N HIS A 108 -10.99 -5.15 7.45
CA HIS A 108 -11.21 -5.53 8.85
C HIS A 108 -11.08 -4.32 9.80
N LYS A 109 -10.06 -3.48 9.60
CA LYS A 109 -9.87 -2.27 10.42
C LYS A 109 -10.96 -1.21 10.19
N LEU A 110 -11.61 -1.24 9.04
CA LEU A 110 -12.79 -0.42 8.73
C LEU A 110 -14.10 -1.03 9.25
N GLY A 111 -14.04 -2.16 9.96
CA GLY A 111 -15.22 -2.84 10.50
C GLY A 111 -15.99 -3.69 9.48
N VAL A 112 -15.41 -3.94 8.33
CA VAL A 112 -16.01 -4.83 7.32
C VAL A 112 -15.56 -6.26 7.59
N GLU A 113 -16.46 -7.07 8.10
CA GLU A 113 -16.21 -8.49 8.34
C GLU A 113 -16.35 -9.29 7.04
N THR A 114 -15.23 -9.77 6.52
CA THR A 114 -15.18 -10.64 5.36
C THR A 114 -14.01 -11.62 5.50
N GLU A 115 -14.21 -12.85 5.08
CA GLU A 115 -13.17 -13.89 5.17
C GLU A 115 -12.07 -13.72 4.12
N SER A 116 -12.39 -13.11 2.99
CA SER A 116 -11.45 -12.95 1.88
C SER A 116 -11.77 -11.75 1.01
N PHE A 117 -10.78 -11.27 0.27
CA PHE A 117 -10.92 -10.21 -0.72
C PHE A 117 -9.91 -10.41 -1.86
N GLY A 118 -10.39 -10.44 -3.13
CA GLY A 118 -9.55 -10.36 -4.32
C GLY A 118 -8.40 -11.38 -4.39
N GLY A 119 -8.63 -12.62 -3.97
CA GLY A 119 -7.59 -13.65 -3.94
C GLY A 119 -6.60 -13.52 -2.77
N SER A 120 -7.01 -12.86 -1.68
CA SER A 120 -6.23 -12.81 -0.45
C SER A 120 -6.00 -14.20 0.13
N THR A 121 -4.84 -14.41 0.75
CA THR A 121 -4.45 -15.65 1.44
C THR A 121 -4.44 -15.48 2.96
N GLY A 122 -4.73 -14.27 3.44
CA GLY A 122 -4.77 -13.91 4.84
C GLY A 122 -4.66 -12.41 5.04
N THR A 123 -4.43 -11.97 6.27
CA THR A 123 -4.25 -10.58 6.66
C THR A 123 -2.79 -10.26 6.98
N LEU A 124 -2.45 -8.99 7.07
CA LEU A 124 -1.15 -8.46 7.49
C LEU A 124 -1.28 -7.91 8.91
N GLY A 125 -0.76 -8.63 9.89
CA GLY A 125 -0.87 -8.27 11.31
C GLY A 125 -0.05 -7.05 11.73
N GLU A 126 0.92 -6.64 10.90
CA GLU A 126 1.78 -5.49 11.11
C GLU A 126 1.21 -4.15 10.60
N VAL A 127 0.11 -4.17 9.87
CA VAL A 127 -0.57 -2.99 9.31
C VAL A 127 -1.56 -2.35 10.28
#